data_63bd9cb8b59f1cf07ef2f974007ef169
#
_entry.id   63bd9cb8b59f1cf07ef2f974007ef169
#
_cell.length_a   1.000
_cell.length_b   1.000
_cell.length_c   1.000
_cell.angle_alpha   90.00
_cell.angle_beta   90.00
_cell.angle_gamma   90.00
#
_symmetry.space_group_name_H-M   'P 1'
#
loop_
_entity.id
_entity.type
_entity.pdbx_description
1 polymer ?
#
loop_
_entity_poly.entity_id
_entity_poly.type
_entity_poly.pdbx_seq_one_letter_code
_entity_poly.pdbx_strand_id
1 'polypeptide(L)'
;GKELAPFLKSWLGTVCWVGKSTFRKFHQRSNWYIGVFQLDQLQRQSFSERDVQFQTTRSQGNGGQNVNKVNSAVRATHLPTGISVLAQDSRSQLDNKKLALARLKEKLAEMELQQLAEQAQSHWSNHTQVQRGNPVRTFKGTDFKSTYVEKSYKKERAAGKKEIRELTD
;
A
#
# COMPACT_ATOMS: atom_id res chain seq x y z
N GLY A 1 14.56 -11.78 13.38
CA GLY A 1 13.47 -12.06 13.33
C GLY A 1 12.51 -13.24 13.44
N LYS A 2 12.80 -14.31 14.19
CA LYS A 2 11.88 -15.46 14.33
C LYS A 2 10.57 -15.15 15.09
N GLU A 3 10.53 -14.07 15.87
CA GLU A 3 9.37 -13.70 16.69
C GLU A 3 8.43 -12.66 16.04
N LEU A 4 8.79 -12.08 14.90
CA LEU A 4 8.01 -11.01 14.26
C LEU A 4 6.68 -11.54 13.71
N ALA A 5 6.69 -12.69 13.06
CA ALA A 5 5.50 -13.28 12.44
C ALA A 5 4.39 -13.64 13.47
N PRO A 6 4.70 -14.31 14.62
CA PRO A 6 3.69 -14.55 15.65
C PRO A 6 3.21 -13.26 16.31
N PHE A 7 4.08 -12.27 16.51
CA PHE A 7 3.69 -10.96 17.02
C PHE A 7 2.68 -10.28 16.08
N LEU A 8 3.00 -10.16 14.78
CA LEU A 8 2.11 -9.57 13.78
C LEU A 8 0.76 -10.30 13.75
N LYS A 9 0.76 -11.64 13.70
CA LYS A 9 -0.46 -12.44 13.70
C LYS A 9 -1.34 -12.17 14.91
N SER A 10 -0.77 -11.83 16.06
CA SER A 10 -1.50 -11.51 17.28
C SER A 10 -2.13 -10.12 17.29
N TRP A 11 -1.76 -9.22 16.35
CA TRP A 11 -2.23 -7.85 16.27
C TRP A 11 -3.06 -7.57 15.02
N LEU A 12 -2.80 -8.29 13.92
CA LEU A 12 -3.50 -8.07 12.66
C LEU A 12 -4.97 -8.48 12.77
N GLY A 13 -5.85 -7.59 12.36
CA GLY A 13 -7.30 -7.78 12.40
C GLY A 13 -8.01 -6.67 13.15
N THR A 14 -9.16 -7.01 13.74
CA THR A 14 -9.97 -6.03 14.46
C THR A 14 -9.61 -6.01 15.94
N VAL A 15 -9.31 -4.84 16.47
CA VAL A 15 -9.10 -4.59 17.90
C VAL A 15 -10.31 -3.84 18.44
N CYS A 16 -10.81 -4.26 19.59
CA CYS A 16 -11.93 -3.61 20.27
C CYS A 16 -11.44 -2.86 21.50
N TRP A 17 -11.82 -1.59 21.61
CA TRP A 17 -11.70 -0.83 22.84
C TRP A 17 -13.08 -0.66 23.48
N VAL A 18 -13.18 -1.04 24.76
CA VAL A 18 -14.41 -0.93 25.55
C VAL A 18 -14.23 0.19 26.57
N GLY A 19 -14.89 1.30 26.33
CA GLY A 19 -14.81 2.46 27.20
C GLY A 19 -15.72 3.60 26.73
N LYS A 20 -15.96 4.54 27.63
CA LYS A 20 -16.70 5.77 27.31
C LYS A 20 -15.76 6.75 26.60
N SER A 21 -16.16 7.22 25.43
CA SER A 21 -15.39 8.21 24.70
C SER A 21 -15.49 9.60 25.36
N THR A 22 -14.34 10.21 25.61
CA THR A 22 -14.27 11.60 26.11
C THR A 22 -14.65 12.61 25.03
N PHE A 23 -14.43 12.27 23.76
CA PHE A 23 -14.71 13.12 22.60
C PHE A 23 -16.20 13.13 22.22
N ARG A 24 -16.93 12.05 22.49
CA ARG A 24 -18.35 11.92 22.18
C ARG A 24 -19.13 11.80 23.48
N LYS A 25 -19.40 12.94 24.10
CA LYS A 25 -20.23 13.03 25.31
C LYS A 25 -21.64 12.48 25.01
N PHE A 26 -22.22 11.74 25.95
CA PHE A 26 -23.57 11.15 25.87
C PHE A 26 -23.78 10.06 24.81
N HIS A 27 -22.71 9.56 24.17
CA HIS A 27 -22.85 8.45 23.24
C HIS A 27 -23.07 7.13 23.97
N GLN A 28 -24.15 6.42 23.66
CA GLN A 28 -24.52 5.15 24.32
C GLN A 28 -23.57 3.99 24.02
N ARG A 29 -22.82 4.08 22.89
CA ARG A 29 -21.89 3.02 22.49
C ARG A 29 -20.64 3.03 23.35
N SER A 30 -20.28 1.88 23.89
CA SER A 30 -19.04 1.66 24.65
C SER A 30 -17.99 0.86 23.89
N ASN A 31 -18.37 0.18 22.82
CA ASN A 31 -17.46 -0.67 22.03
C ASN A 31 -16.98 0.05 20.77
N TRP A 32 -15.67 0.22 20.64
CA TRP A 32 -15.02 0.91 19.52
C TRP A 32 -14.11 -0.09 18.81
N TYR A 33 -14.34 -0.27 17.51
CA TYR A 33 -13.59 -1.23 16.69
C TYR A 33 -12.59 -0.49 15.81
N ILE A 34 -11.34 -0.96 15.83
CA ILE A 34 -10.22 -0.41 15.08
C ILE A 34 -9.62 -1.55 14.27
N GLY A 35 -9.43 -1.34 12.97
CA GLY A 35 -8.70 -2.27 12.11
C GLY A 35 -7.19 -2.04 12.23
N VAL A 36 -6.44 -3.11 12.43
CA VAL A 36 -4.97 -3.11 12.41
C VAL A 36 -4.53 -3.90 11.18
N PHE A 37 -3.82 -3.23 10.28
CA PHE A 37 -3.38 -3.80 9.01
C PHE A 37 -1.87 -3.65 8.88
N GLN A 38 -1.23 -4.62 8.23
CA GLN A 38 0.17 -4.51 7.84
C GLN A 38 0.24 -3.64 6.57
N LEU A 39 1.16 -2.69 6.57
CA LEU A 39 1.46 -1.88 5.41
C LEU A 39 2.66 -2.49 4.69
N ASP A 40 2.52 -2.71 3.40
CA ASP A 40 3.65 -3.05 2.57
C ASP A 40 4.53 -1.81 2.38
N GLN A 41 5.83 -1.97 2.65
CA GLN A 41 6.78 -0.89 2.40
C GLN A 41 6.92 -0.69 0.88
N LEU A 42 6.61 0.52 0.41
CA LEU A 42 7.00 0.92 -0.93
C LEU A 42 8.53 0.90 -1.02
N GLN A 43 9.04 0.05 -1.87
CA GLN A 43 10.45 0.12 -2.25
C GLN A 43 10.62 1.39 -3.11
N ARG A 44 11.08 2.48 -2.48
CA ARG A 44 11.49 3.68 -3.24
C ARG A 44 12.70 3.30 -4.07
N GLN A 45 12.51 3.20 -5.36
CA GLN A 45 13.61 3.03 -6.29
C GLN A 45 14.28 4.40 -6.46
N SER A 46 15.47 4.55 -5.89
CA SER A 46 16.28 5.75 -6.10
C SER A 46 16.67 5.83 -7.58
N PHE A 47 16.30 6.92 -8.24
CA PHE A 47 16.70 7.16 -9.63
C PHE A 47 18.22 7.27 -9.74
N SER A 48 18.84 6.43 -10.56
CA SER A 48 20.25 6.54 -10.94
C SER A 48 20.37 6.71 -12.46
N GLU A 49 21.17 7.64 -12.90
CA GLU A 49 21.41 7.81 -14.34
C GLU A 49 22.14 6.61 -14.97
N ARG A 50 22.78 5.75 -14.15
CA ARG A 50 23.42 4.51 -14.58
C ARG A 50 22.43 3.47 -15.03
N ASP A 51 21.19 3.54 -14.51
CA ASP A 51 20.11 2.60 -14.82
C ASP A 51 19.30 3.05 -16.06
N VAL A 52 19.76 4.10 -16.75
CA VAL A 52 19.10 4.63 -17.94
C VAL A 52 19.86 4.20 -19.19
N GLN A 53 19.19 3.46 -20.05
CA GLN A 53 19.69 3.13 -21.38
C GLN A 53 19.19 4.16 -22.40
N PHE A 54 20.13 4.68 -23.20
CA PHE A 54 19.82 5.62 -24.30
C PHE A 54 19.92 4.92 -25.65
N GLN A 55 18.92 5.11 -26.48
CA GLN A 55 18.89 4.65 -27.87
C GLN A 55 18.59 5.83 -28.79
N THR A 56 19.44 6.04 -29.78
CA THR A 56 19.23 7.07 -30.80
C THR A 56 18.39 6.52 -31.95
N THR A 57 17.44 7.33 -32.39
CA THR A 57 16.53 6.96 -33.49
C THR A 57 16.36 8.15 -34.43
N ARG A 58 15.81 7.91 -35.61
CA ARG A 58 15.41 8.98 -36.51
C ARG A 58 14.18 9.69 -35.93
N SER A 59 14.16 11.01 -36.04
CA SER A 59 12.96 11.76 -35.65
C SER A 59 11.83 11.48 -36.63
N GLN A 60 10.62 11.32 -36.10
CA GLN A 60 9.39 11.20 -36.91
C GLN A 60 8.84 12.61 -37.17
N GLY A 61 8.75 13.04 -38.41
CA GLY A 61 8.23 14.36 -38.81
C GLY A 61 7.94 14.43 -40.30
N ASN A 62 7.37 15.56 -40.73
CA ASN A 62 6.84 15.79 -42.10
C ASN A 62 7.88 15.75 -43.24
N GLY A 63 8.96 15.03 -43.07
CA GLY A 63 9.95 14.80 -44.12
C GLY A 63 10.89 16.00 -44.35
N GLY A 64 12.08 15.72 -44.81
CA GLY A 64 13.14 16.65 -45.14
C GLY A 64 14.46 15.90 -45.21
N GLN A 65 15.40 16.41 -46.01
CA GLN A 65 16.66 15.71 -46.26
C GLN A 65 17.46 15.42 -44.97
N ASN A 66 17.37 16.30 -43.94
CA ASN A 66 18.05 16.15 -42.67
C ASN A 66 17.33 15.15 -41.75
N VAL A 67 15.98 15.12 -41.71
CA VAL A 67 15.18 14.22 -40.86
C VAL A 67 15.43 12.76 -41.21
N ASN A 68 15.63 12.49 -42.50
CA ASN A 68 15.84 11.10 -42.97
C ASN A 68 17.28 10.60 -42.81
N LYS A 69 18.27 11.53 -42.64
CA LYS A 69 19.69 11.16 -42.57
C LYS A 69 20.28 11.19 -41.16
N VAL A 70 19.71 11.98 -40.23
CA VAL A 70 20.28 12.20 -38.90
C VAL A 70 19.44 11.55 -37.80
N ASN A 71 20.10 10.77 -36.94
CA ASN A 71 19.47 10.18 -35.77
C ASN A 71 19.45 11.20 -34.60
N SER A 72 18.60 12.21 -34.67
CA SER A 72 18.52 13.27 -33.65
C SER A 72 17.59 12.89 -32.48
N ALA A 73 16.62 12.04 -32.69
CA ALA A 73 15.73 11.59 -31.63
C ALA A 73 16.41 10.62 -30.64
N VAL A 74 16.11 10.76 -29.37
CA VAL A 74 16.66 9.93 -28.29
C VAL A 74 15.55 9.30 -27.48
N ARG A 75 15.62 8.00 -27.36
CA ARG A 75 14.79 7.22 -26.42
C ARG A 75 15.61 6.93 -25.17
N ALA A 76 15.09 7.30 -24.02
CA ALA A 76 15.62 6.95 -22.72
C ALA A 76 14.73 5.88 -22.06
N THR A 77 15.32 4.77 -21.66
CA THR A 77 14.62 3.67 -20.99
C THR A 77 15.24 3.45 -19.62
N HIS A 78 14.42 3.48 -18.58
CA HIS A 78 14.83 3.11 -17.23
C HIS A 78 14.75 1.60 -17.07
N LEU A 79 15.90 0.94 -16.92
CA LEU A 79 16.01 -0.54 -16.92
C LEU A 79 15.19 -1.22 -15.81
N PRO A 80 15.21 -0.73 -14.54
CA PRO A 80 14.49 -1.41 -13.47
C PRO A 80 12.97 -1.39 -13.63
N THR A 81 12.40 -0.29 -14.19
CA THR A 81 10.94 -0.14 -14.35
C THR A 81 10.45 -0.44 -15.74
N GLY A 82 11.35 -0.52 -16.74
CA GLY A 82 10.98 -0.70 -18.14
C GLY A 82 10.33 0.52 -18.80
N ILE A 83 10.26 1.66 -18.10
CA ILE A 83 9.63 2.87 -18.62
C ILE A 83 10.52 3.51 -19.64
N SER A 84 9.96 3.86 -20.79
CA SER A 84 10.68 4.53 -21.86
C SER A 84 10.01 5.85 -22.26
N VAL A 85 10.83 6.83 -22.60
CA VAL A 85 10.42 8.16 -23.09
C VAL A 85 11.21 8.51 -24.34
N LEU A 86 10.56 9.09 -25.33
CA LEU A 86 11.15 9.57 -26.56
C LEU A 86 11.18 11.10 -26.56
N ALA A 87 12.33 11.69 -26.90
CA ALA A 87 12.50 13.12 -27.15
C ALA A 87 13.02 13.32 -28.57
N GLN A 88 12.31 14.16 -29.33
CA GLN A 88 12.62 14.49 -30.74
C GLN A 88 12.35 15.96 -31.05
N ASP A 89 12.32 16.80 -30.02
CA ASP A 89 11.89 18.20 -30.13
C ASP A 89 12.99 19.11 -30.69
N SER A 90 14.25 18.79 -30.44
CA SER A 90 15.40 19.55 -30.91
C SER A 90 16.10 18.90 -32.11
N ARG A 91 16.78 19.71 -32.89
CA ARG A 91 17.70 19.22 -33.93
C ARG A 91 19.00 18.66 -33.35
N SER A 92 19.31 19.01 -32.10
CA SER A 92 20.49 18.55 -31.37
C SER A 92 20.17 17.23 -30.63
N GLN A 93 20.94 16.19 -30.90
CA GLN A 93 20.88 14.92 -30.20
C GLN A 93 21.17 15.09 -28.70
N LEU A 94 22.12 15.98 -28.36
CA LEU A 94 22.50 16.26 -26.98
C LEU A 94 21.34 16.87 -26.19
N ASP A 95 20.61 17.80 -26.78
CA ASP A 95 19.47 18.45 -26.13
C ASP A 95 18.31 17.49 -26.01
N ASN A 96 18.06 16.66 -27.01
CA ASN A 96 17.07 15.58 -26.92
C ASN A 96 17.42 14.56 -25.83
N LYS A 97 18.72 14.26 -25.62
CA LYS A 97 19.15 13.39 -24.53
C LYS A 97 18.83 13.99 -23.14
N LYS A 98 19.12 15.29 -22.95
CA LYS A 98 18.79 16.01 -21.72
C LYS A 98 17.28 16.05 -21.48
N LEU A 99 16.51 16.34 -22.54
CA LEU A 99 15.06 16.39 -22.49
C LEU A 99 14.43 15.03 -22.18
N ALA A 100 14.93 13.97 -22.82
CA ALA A 100 14.48 12.60 -22.56
C ALA A 100 14.72 12.21 -21.09
N LEU A 101 15.88 12.58 -20.53
CA LEU A 101 16.20 12.33 -19.12
C LEU A 101 15.27 13.10 -18.18
N ALA A 102 15.01 14.37 -18.45
CA ALA A 102 14.09 15.18 -17.65
C ALA A 102 12.67 14.60 -17.65
N ARG A 103 12.14 14.28 -18.82
CA ARG A 103 10.83 13.65 -18.98
C ARG A 103 10.75 12.27 -18.32
N LEU A 104 11.83 11.49 -18.35
CA LEU A 104 11.88 10.21 -17.69
C LEU A 104 11.81 10.35 -16.17
N LYS A 105 12.54 11.32 -15.59
CA LYS A 105 12.47 11.65 -14.16
C LYS A 105 11.06 12.07 -13.75
N GLU A 106 10.43 12.93 -14.53
CA GLU A 106 9.06 13.40 -14.29
C GLU A 106 8.06 12.23 -14.31
N LYS A 107 8.15 11.36 -15.31
CA LYS A 107 7.25 10.19 -15.44
C LYS A 107 7.45 9.18 -14.33
N LEU A 108 8.67 8.98 -13.85
CA LEU A 108 8.94 8.12 -12.68
C LEU A 108 8.35 8.72 -11.41
N ALA A 109 8.49 10.03 -11.19
CA ALA A 109 7.90 10.72 -10.05
C ALA A 109 6.36 10.67 -10.07
N GLU A 110 5.74 10.82 -11.24
CA GLU A 110 4.29 10.67 -11.42
C GLU A 110 3.81 9.27 -11.02
N MET A 111 4.53 8.23 -11.45
CA MET A 111 4.20 6.86 -11.07
C MET A 111 4.35 6.58 -9.57
N GLU A 112 5.39 7.14 -8.93
CA GLU A 112 5.52 7.02 -7.47
C GLU A 112 4.35 7.68 -6.75
N LEU A 113 3.92 8.86 -7.18
CA LEU A 113 2.74 9.54 -6.62
C LEU A 113 1.46 8.73 -6.84
N GLN A 114 1.29 8.13 -8.01
CA GLN A 114 0.14 7.28 -8.29
C GLN A 114 0.12 6.04 -7.40
N GLN A 115 1.25 5.37 -7.23
CA GLN A 115 1.37 4.21 -6.32
C GLN A 115 1.06 4.58 -4.87
N LEU A 116 1.52 5.76 -4.40
CA LEU A 116 1.19 6.28 -3.07
C LEU A 116 -0.32 6.54 -2.92
N ALA A 117 -0.94 7.11 -3.95
CA ALA A 117 -2.38 7.37 -3.95
C ALA A 117 -3.19 6.07 -3.93
N GLU A 118 -2.82 5.08 -4.73
CA GLU A 118 -3.46 3.75 -4.75
C GLU A 118 -3.32 3.04 -3.41
N GLN A 119 -2.16 3.11 -2.77
CA GLN A 119 -1.98 2.57 -1.42
C GLN A 119 -2.87 3.29 -0.41
N ALA A 120 -2.89 4.62 -0.42
CA ALA A 120 -3.76 5.39 0.48
C ALA A 120 -5.24 5.01 0.29
N GLN A 121 -5.67 4.80 -0.94
CA GLN A 121 -7.03 4.37 -1.26
C GLN A 121 -7.31 2.94 -0.78
N SER A 122 -6.37 2.01 -0.97
CA SER A 122 -6.51 0.63 -0.46
C SER A 122 -6.58 0.60 1.06
N HIS A 123 -5.79 1.43 1.74
CA HIS A 123 -5.84 1.58 3.20
C HIS A 123 -7.19 2.15 3.67
N TRP A 124 -7.73 3.13 2.95
CA TRP A 124 -9.05 3.66 3.24
C TRP A 124 -10.14 2.59 3.07
N SER A 125 -10.09 1.79 2.03
CA SER A 125 -11.04 0.70 1.82
C SER A 125 -11.00 -0.36 2.93
N ASN A 126 -9.82 -0.65 3.48
CA ASN A 126 -9.65 -1.55 4.61
C ASN A 126 -10.40 -1.06 5.88
N HIS A 127 -10.54 0.26 6.08
CA HIS A 127 -11.35 0.80 7.17
C HIS A 127 -12.83 0.42 7.08
N THR A 128 -13.36 0.25 5.90
CA THR A 128 -14.77 -0.16 5.70
C THR A 128 -14.98 -1.65 5.94
N GLN A 129 -13.91 -2.45 5.86
CA GLN A 129 -13.95 -3.91 6.03
C GLN A 129 -13.72 -4.38 7.48
N VAL A 130 -13.66 -3.47 8.45
CA VAL A 130 -13.48 -3.83 9.86
C VAL A 130 -14.62 -4.73 10.33
N GLN A 131 -14.31 -6.00 10.60
CA GLN A 131 -15.28 -6.98 11.09
C GLN A 131 -15.62 -6.69 12.54
N ARG A 132 -16.87 -6.30 12.78
CA ARG A 132 -17.41 -6.09 14.13
C ARG A 132 -17.88 -7.43 14.68
N GLY A 133 -17.45 -7.78 15.88
CA GLY A 133 -17.96 -8.97 16.57
C GLY A 133 -16.93 -10.05 16.93
N ASN A 134 -15.79 -10.12 16.25
CA ASN A 134 -14.72 -11.07 16.58
C ASN A 134 -13.35 -10.34 16.65
N PRO A 135 -13.12 -9.53 17.70
CA PRO A 135 -11.86 -8.83 17.84
C PRO A 135 -10.73 -9.78 18.23
N VAL A 136 -9.57 -9.59 17.61
CA VAL A 136 -8.33 -10.30 17.95
C VAL A 136 -7.86 -9.92 19.35
N ARG A 137 -8.06 -8.65 19.74
CA ARG A 137 -7.75 -8.14 21.08
C ARG A 137 -8.86 -7.20 21.56
N THR A 138 -9.09 -7.25 22.88
CA THR A 138 -10.02 -6.33 23.55
C THR A 138 -9.29 -5.61 24.68
N PHE A 139 -9.40 -4.30 24.71
CA PHE A 139 -8.87 -3.43 25.76
C PHE A 139 -10.02 -2.75 26.51
N LYS A 140 -9.92 -2.61 27.83
CA LYS A 140 -10.94 -1.96 28.66
C LYS A 140 -10.37 -0.78 29.41
N GLY A 141 -11.21 0.25 29.56
CA GLY A 141 -10.93 1.43 30.36
C GLY A 141 -9.91 2.37 29.71
N THR A 142 -9.57 3.42 30.46
CA THR A 142 -8.58 4.43 30.08
C THR A 142 -7.13 3.91 30.14
N ASP A 143 -6.88 2.91 30.97
CA ASP A 143 -5.57 2.31 31.19
C ASP A 143 -5.22 1.25 30.14
N PHE A 144 -6.09 1.02 29.16
CA PHE A 144 -5.94 0.04 28.10
C PHE A 144 -5.54 -1.37 28.58
N LYS A 145 -6.08 -1.77 29.75
CA LYS A 145 -5.83 -3.11 30.29
C LYS A 145 -6.32 -4.16 29.29
N SER A 146 -5.40 -4.99 28.81
CA SER A 146 -5.72 -6.12 27.94
C SER A 146 -6.56 -7.13 28.73
N THR A 147 -7.81 -7.32 28.30
CA THR A 147 -8.58 -8.49 28.71
C THR A 147 -8.39 -9.55 27.63
N TYR A 148 -7.27 -10.24 27.68
CA TYR A 148 -7.07 -11.45 26.89
C TYR A 148 -7.95 -12.55 27.50
N VAL A 149 -9.15 -12.68 26.98
CA VAL A 149 -9.97 -13.87 27.19
C VAL A 149 -9.96 -14.59 25.84
N GLU A 150 -9.20 -15.66 25.75
CA GLU A 150 -9.40 -16.67 24.71
C GLU A 150 -10.81 -17.28 24.91
N LYS A 151 -11.82 -16.54 24.48
CA LYS A 151 -13.17 -17.11 24.36
C LYS A 151 -13.19 -17.95 23.10
N SER A 152 -12.77 -19.21 23.23
CA SER A 152 -13.10 -20.24 22.28
C SER A 152 -14.62 -20.49 22.36
N TYR A 153 -15.39 -19.74 21.57
CA TYR A 153 -16.84 -19.97 21.41
C TYR A 153 -17.17 -21.43 21.08
N LYS A 154 -16.25 -22.16 20.44
CA LYS A 154 -16.37 -23.61 20.24
C LYS A 154 -16.31 -24.41 21.54
N LYS A 155 -15.45 -24.01 22.49
CA LYS A 155 -15.35 -24.67 23.80
C LYS A 155 -16.57 -24.39 24.68
N GLU A 156 -17.04 -23.13 24.70
CA GLU A 156 -18.26 -22.77 25.46
C GLU A 156 -19.52 -23.47 24.90
N ARG A 157 -19.68 -23.54 23.56
CA ARG A 157 -20.77 -24.30 22.94
C ARG A 157 -20.67 -25.80 23.15
N ALA A 158 -19.45 -26.36 23.18
CA ALA A 158 -19.27 -27.79 23.47
C ALA A 158 -19.56 -28.11 24.96
N ALA A 159 -19.13 -27.23 25.86
CA ALA A 159 -19.45 -27.37 27.29
C ALA A 159 -20.96 -27.25 27.55
N GLY A 160 -21.62 -26.23 27.00
CA GLY A 160 -23.07 -26.07 27.14
C GLY A 160 -23.89 -27.22 26.52
N LYS A 161 -23.44 -27.80 25.41
CA LYS A 161 -24.08 -29.00 24.84
C LYS A 161 -23.89 -30.24 25.70
N LYS A 162 -22.77 -30.34 26.43
CA LYS A 162 -22.52 -31.46 27.36
C LYS A 162 -23.38 -31.34 28.60
N GLU A 163 -23.50 -30.14 29.13
CA GLU A 163 -24.32 -29.84 30.29
C GLU A 163 -25.82 -30.08 30.03
N ILE A 164 -26.33 -29.73 28.84
CA ILE A 164 -27.72 -30.04 28.45
C ILE A 164 -27.93 -31.54 28.27
N ARG A 165 -26.97 -32.33 27.81
CA ARG A 165 -27.08 -33.78 27.69
C ARG A 165 -27.11 -34.46 29.05
N GLU A 166 -26.29 -34.02 30.00
CA GLU A 166 -26.24 -34.55 31.35
C GLU A 166 -27.49 -34.20 32.17
N LEU A 167 -28.29 -33.23 31.76
CA LEU A 167 -29.58 -32.87 32.38
C LEU A 167 -30.79 -33.58 31.75
N THR A 168 -30.61 -34.24 30.59
CA THR A 168 -31.68 -34.94 29.85
C THR A 168 -31.58 -36.46 29.91
N ASP A 169 -30.50 -37.03 30.45
CA ASP A 169 -30.32 -38.44 30.81
C ASP A 169 -30.60 -38.64 32.31
#